data_67ed376d460ca09f04a53652105fc0fa
#
_entry.id   67ed376d460ca09f04a53652105fc0fa
#
_cell.length_a   1.000
_cell.length_b   1.000
_cell.length_c   1.000
_cell.angle_alpha   90.00
_cell.angle_beta   90.00
_cell.angle_gamma   90.00
#
_symmetry.space_group_name_H-M   'P 1'
#
loop_
_entity.id
_entity.type
_entity.pdbx_description
1 polymer ?
#
loop_
_entity_poly.entity_id
_entity_poly.type
_entity_poly.pdbx_seq_one_letter_code
_entity_poly.pdbx_strand_id
1 'polypeptide(L)'
;MENILRIKTERTLEEIPRYSAVLERFINNEIITLAEFCQEFEAELRQSEAFSTTEAGEKRWSDLKSRIVEHNIRMMAKYYTKIRLTRMSKLLALTETETEDCLSDMVVAGTVSAKTDRLEGIVDFTEQEVGAVRLNISCLHEENRQL
;
A
#
# COMPACT_ATOMS: atom_id res chain seq x y z
N MET A 1 5.68 8.23 2.96
CA MET A 1 5.82 9.04 1.74
C MET A 1 7.02 9.97 1.78
N GLU A 2 7.19 10.80 2.79
CA GLU A 2 8.34 11.71 2.91
C GLU A 2 9.70 11.00 2.82
N ASN A 3 9.85 9.85 3.47
CA ASN A 3 11.09 9.07 3.43
C ASN A 3 11.44 8.57 2.01
N ILE A 4 10.44 8.20 1.21
CA ILE A 4 10.65 7.75 -0.18
C ILE A 4 11.08 8.90 -1.07
N LEU A 5 10.44 10.06 -0.92
CA LEU A 5 10.81 11.28 -1.65
C LEU A 5 12.22 11.75 -1.28
N ARG A 6 12.57 11.67 0.00
CA ARG A 6 13.92 11.99 0.49
C ARG A 6 14.98 11.07 -0.11
N ILE A 7 14.73 9.75 -0.14
CA ILE A 7 15.64 8.77 -0.74
C ILE A 7 15.82 9.05 -2.24
N LYS A 8 14.74 9.42 -2.95
CA LYS A 8 14.80 9.77 -4.38
C LYS A 8 15.72 10.97 -4.67
N THR A 9 15.81 11.92 -3.75
CA THR A 9 16.65 13.12 -3.91
C THR A 9 18.13 12.89 -3.56
N GLU A 10 18.49 11.74 -3.01
CA GLU A 10 19.89 11.42 -2.73
C GLU A 10 20.67 11.10 -4.01
N ARG A 11 21.85 11.73 -4.17
CA ARG A 11 22.72 11.54 -5.35
C ARG A 11 23.15 10.09 -5.57
N THR A 12 23.24 9.30 -4.49
CA THR A 12 23.58 7.87 -4.55
C THR A 12 22.56 7.03 -5.33
N LEU A 13 21.32 7.51 -5.45
CA LEU A 13 20.28 6.84 -6.22
C LEU A 13 20.38 7.08 -7.73
N GLU A 14 20.99 8.17 -8.15
CA GLU A 14 21.27 8.45 -9.57
C GLU A 14 22.25 7.44 -10.17
N GLU A 15 23.11 6.84 -9.33
CA GLU A 15 24.04 5.79 -9.72
C GLU A 15 23.39 4.43 -9.93
N ILE A 16 22.13 4.24 -9.45
CA ILE A 16 21.38 2.98 -9.54
C ILE A 16 20.00 3.24 -10.15
N PRO A 17 19.90 3.39 -11.49
CA PRO A 17 18.67 3.81 -12.16
C PRO A 17 17.48 2.87 -11.94
N ARG A 18 17.73 1.59 -11.65
CA ARG A 18 16.67 0.60 -11.39
C ARG A 18 15.97 0.81 -10.06
N TYR A 19 16.71 1.12 -9.01
CA TYR A 19 16.10 1.45 -7.71
C TYR A 19 15.29 2.75 -7.80
N SER A 20 15.77 3.71 -8.57
CA SER A 20 15.03 4.94 -8.85
C SER A 20 13.70 4.65 -9.55
N ALA A 21 13.69 3.78 -10.56
CA ALA A 21 12.48 3.37 -11.26
C ALA A 21 11.48 2.65 -10.33
N VAL A 22 11.97 1.77 -9.45
CA VAL A 22 11.13 1.12 -8.42
C VAL A 22 10.50 2.15 -7.49
N LEU A 23 11.27 3.12 -7.00
CA LEU A 23 10.77 4.19 -6.14
C LEU A 23 9.75 5.07 -6.85
N GLU A 24 9.93 5.34 -8.14
CA GLU A 24 8.95 6.09 -8.93
C GLU A 24 7.59 5.40 -9.01
N ARG A 25 7.58 4.08 -9.10
CA ARG A 25 6.32 3.31 -9.05
C ARG A 25 5.56 3.53 -7.74
N PHE A 26 6.27 3.62 -6.60
CA PHE A 26 5.65 3.91 -5.31
C PHE A 26 5.24 5.37 -5.13
N ILE A 27 5.91 6.30 -5.78
CA ILE A 27 5.58 7.74 -5.73
C ILE A 27 4.37 8.04 -6.60
N ASN A 28 4.25 7.39 -7.74
CA ASN A 28 3.10 7.53 -8.61
C ASN A 28 1.85 6.99 -7.91
N ASN A 29 0.78 7.76 -7.95
CA ASN A 29 -0.51 7.38 -7.35
C ASN A 29 -1.28 6.39 -8.25
N GLU A 30 -0.60 5.36 -8.70
CA GLU A 30 -1.15 4.31 -9.55
C GLU A 30 -1.06 2.94 -8.89
N ILE A 31 -1.96 2.06 -9.25
CA ILE A 31 -1.93 0.67 -8.79
C ILE A 31 -0.78 -0.05 -9.49
N ILE A 32 0.07 -0.69 -8.71
CA ILE A 32 1.19 -1.48 -9.20
C ILE A 32 0.73 -2.93 -9.36
N THR A 33 0.59 -3.39 -10.60
CA THR A 33 0.28 -4.80 -10.86
C THR A 33 1.50 -5.64 -10.49
N LEU A 34 1.34 -6.54 -9.52
CA LEU A 34 2.45 -7.36 -9.01
C LEU A 34 3.09 -8.20 -10.12
N ALA A 35 2.30 -8.74 -11.06
CA ALA A 35 2.82 -9.51 -12.18
C ALA A 35 3.70 -8.66 -13.11
N GLU A 36 3.27 -7.46 -13.47
CA GLU A 36 4.04 -6.53 -14.29
C GLU A 36 5.30 -6.08 -13.58
N PHE A 37 5.19 -5.76 -12.30
CA PHE A 37 6.34 -5.39 -11.48
C PHE A 37 7.40 -6.52 -11.43
N CYS A 38 6.97 -7.75 -11.21
CA CYS A 38 7.88 -8.89 -11.23
C CYS A 38 8.53 -9.09 -12.60
N GLN A 39 7.76 -9.00 -13.69
CA GLN A 39 8.32 -9.11 -15.04
C GLN A 39 9.39 -8.05 -15.33
N GLU A 40 9.15 -6.83 -14.89
CA GLU A 40 10.04 -5.70 -15.17
C GLU A 40 11.29 -5.70 -14.28
N PHE A 41 11.13 -5.99 -13.00
CA PHE A 41 12.18 -5.74 -12.01
C PHE A 41 12.78 -6.99 -11.35
N GLU A 42 12.07 -8.12 -11.33
CA GLU A 42 12.52 -9.30 -10.56
C GLU A 42 13.90 -9.80 -10.99
N ALA A 43 14.13 -9.95 -12.27
CA ALA A 43 15.39 -10.50 -12.79
C ALA A 43 16.59 -9.63 -12.41
N GLU A 44 16.43 -8.32 -12.41
CA GLU A 44 17.50 -7.37 -12.09
C GLU A 44 17.69 -7.18 -10.59
N LEU A 45 16.60 -7.07 -9.84
CA LEU A 45 16.66 -6.94 -8.39
C LEU A 45 17.24 -8.21 -7.74
N ARG A 46 16.92 -9.39 -8.28
CA ARG A 46 17.48 -10.66 -7.81
C ARG A 46 18.97 -10.81 -8.03
N GLN A 47 19.56 -10.06 -8.95
CA GLN A 47 21.02 -10.04 -9.18
C GLN A 47 21.76 -9.20 -8.13
N SER A 48 21.06 -8.33 -7.42
CA SER A 48 21.65 -7.54 -6.35
C SER A 48 21.84 -8.37 -5.07
N GLU A 49 22.82 -8.00 -4.26
CA GLU A 49 23.05 -8.65 -2.96
C GLU A 49 21.85 -8.52 -2.02
N ALA A 50 21.13 -7.41 -2.12
CA ALA A 50 19.97 -7.14 -1.27
C ALA A 50 18.82 -8.13 -1.46
N PHE A 51 18.60 -8.58 -2.69
CA PHE A 51 17.51 -9.49 -3.09
C PHE A 51 18.04 -10.83 -3.64
N SER A 52 19.21 -11.24 -3.21
CA SER A 52 19.80 -12.53 -3.61
C SER A 52 18.95 -13.73 -3.15
N THR A 53 19.28 -14.91 -3.62
CA THR A 53 18.60 -16.17 -3.24
C THR A 53 18.91 -16.65 -1.83
N THR A 54 19.61 -15.85 -1.03
CA THR A 54 19.84 -16.13 0.40
C THR A 54 18.54 -15.95 1.20
N GLU A 55 18.47 -16.56 2.38
CA GLU A 55 17.30 -16.42 3.28
C GLU A 55 16.96 -14.96 3.57
N ALA A 56 17.97 -14.13 3.82
CA ALA A 56 17.78 -12.69 4.02
C ALA A 56 17.27 -11.98 2.76
N GLY A 57 17.77 -12.35 1.59
CA GLY A 57 17.32 -11.82 0.30
C GLY A 57 15.89 -12.22 -0.03
N GLU A 58 15.49 -13.45 0.24
CA GLU A 58 14.11 -13.93 0.09
C GLU A 58 13.14 -13.18 1.01
N LYS A 59 13.55 -12.95 2.25
CA LYS A 59 12.75 -12.17 3.20
C LYS A 59 12.54 -10.74 2.70
N ARG A 60 13.59 -10.07 2.23
CA ARG A 60 13.49 -8.70 1.67
C ARG A 60 12.60 -8.66 0.43
N TRP A 61 12.68 -9.67 -0.42
CA TRP A 61 11.83 -9.79 -1.60
C TRP A 61 10.35 -9.96 -1.20
N SER A 62 10.07 -10.80 -0.21
CA SER A 62 8.74 -10.97 0.35
C SER A 62 8.22 -9.68 0.98
N ASP A 63 9.05 -8.96 1.74
CA ASP A 63 8.70 -7.67 2.33
C ASP A 63 8.40 -6.62 1.25
N LEU A 64 9.15 -6.60 0.15
CA LEU A 64 8.90 -5.71 -0.99
C LEU A 64 7.53 -5.99 -1.62
N LYS A 65 7.18 -7.26 -1.83
CA LYS A 65 5.85 -7.63 -2.33
C LYS A 65 4.74 -7.20 -1.39
N SER A 66 4.93 -7.34 -0.08
CA SER A 66 3.99 -6.85 0.92
C SER A 66 3.81 -5.34 0.86
N ARG A 67 4.89 -4.59 0.64
CA ARG A 67 4.83 -3.13 0.47
C ARG A 67 4.07 -2.71 -0.79
N ILE A 68 4.19 -3.47 -1.87
CA ILE A 68 3.40 -3.24 -3.09
C ILE A 68 1.92 -3.45 -2.81
N VAL A 69 1.56 -4.51 -2.11
CA VAL A 69 0.17 -4.79 -1.71
C VAL A 69 -0.39 -3.65 -0.84
N GLU A 70 0.35 -3.22 0.17
CA GLU A 70 -0.05 -2.08 1.02
C GLU A 70 -0.24 -0.78 0.22
N HIS A 71 0.67 -0.51 -0.71
CA HIS A 71 0.55 0.65 -1.60
C HIS A 71 -0.72 0.57 -2.45
N ASN A 72 -1.00 -0.58 -3.05
CA ASN A 72 -2.19 -0.80 -3.85
C ASN A 72 -3.48 -0.62 -3.05
N ILE A 73 -3.53 -1.14 -1.83
CA ILE A 73 -4.69 -0.95 -0.93
C ILE A 73 -4.90 0.53 -0.62
N ARG A 74 -3.83 1.27 -0.35
CA ARG A 74 -3.92 2.73 -0.13
C ARG A 74 -4.42 3.48 -1.36
N MET A 75 -3.98 3.07 -2.55
CA MET A 75 -4.47 3.65 -3.80
C MET A 75 -5.94 3.33 -4.04
N MET A 76 -6.35 2.09 -3.79
CA MET A 76 -7.77 1.70 -3.87
C MET A 76 -8.63 2.52 -2.91
N ALA A 77 -8.16 2.75 -1.69
CA ALA A 77 -8.86 3.57 -0.70
C ALA A 77 -9.04 5.03 -1.14
N LYS A 78 -8.14 5.54 -1.98
CA LYS A 78 -8.27 6.90 -2.56
C LYS A 78 -9.27 6.97 -3.70
N TYR A 79 -9.34 5.94 -4.55
CA TYR A 79 -10.11 5.98 -5.78
C TYR A 79 -11.48 5.31 -5.67
N TYR A 80 -11.65 4.37 -4.74
CA TYR A 80 -12.89 3.64 -4.54
C TYR A 80 -13.52 4.00 -3.19
N THR A 81 -14.81 4.26 -3.18
CA THR A 81 -15.60 4.33 -1.94
C THR A 81 -15.96 2.93 -1.48
N LYS A 82 -16.36 2.09 -2.42
CA LYS A 82 -16.71 0.68 -2.19
C LYS A 82 -16.13 -0.20 -3.29
N ILE A 83 -15.64 -1.36 -2.93
CA ILE A 83 -15.13 -2.36 -3.86
C ILE A 83 -15.50 -3.75 -3.38
N ARG A 84 -15.79 -4.67 -4.30
CA ARG A 84 -15.99 -6.07 -3.95
C ARG A 84 -14.66 -6.72 -3.56
N LEU A 85 -14.68 -7.54 -2.52
CA LEU A 85 -13.50 -8.27 -2.04
C LEU A 85 -12.88 -9.15 -3.15
N THR A 86 -13.73 -9.81 -3.96
CA THR A 86 -13.30 -10.59 -5.12
C THR A 86 -12.54 -9.77 -6.15
N ARG A 87 -12.98 -8.54 -6.43
CA ARG A 87 -12.28 -7.65 -7.36
C ARG A 87 -10.97 -7.15 -6.77
N MET A 88 -11.00 -6.78 -5.49
CA MET A 88 -9.81 -6.33 -4.77
C MET A 88 -8.73 -7.41 -4.74
N SER A 89 -9.09 -8.66 -4.43
CA SER A 89 -8.16 -9.79 -4.42
C SER A 89 -7.53 -10.04 -5.80
N LYS A 90 -8.31 -9.92 -6.87
CA LYS A 90 -7.79 -10.04 -8.25
C LYS A 90 -6.79 -8.94 -8.60
N LEU A 91 -7.07 -7.69 -8.22
CA LEU A 91 -6.17 -6.56 -8.46
C LEU A 91 -4.87 -6.69 -7.67
N LEU A 92 -4.92 -7.28 -6.48
CA LEU A 92 -3.76 -7.52 -5.63
C LEU A 92 -3.01 -8.81 -5.96
N ALA A 93 -3.57 -9.67 -6.82
CA ALA A 93 -3.08 -11.01 -7.11
C ALA A 93 -2.94 -11.88 -5.83
N LEU A 94 -3.90 -11.75 -4.94
CA LEU A 94 -3.99 -12.49 -3.67
C LEU A 94 -5.30 -13.28 -3.62
N THR A 95 -5.39 -14.21 -2.67
CA THR A 95 -6.67 -14.83 -2.30
C THR A 95 -7.53 -13.83 -1.52
N GLU A 96 -8.84 -14.10 -1.43
CA GLU A 96 -9.73 -13.24 -0.65
C GLU A 96 -9.35 -13.21 0.83
N THR A 97 -8.92 -14.34 1.39
CA THR A 97 -8.46 -14.44 2.77
C THR A 97 -7.21 -13.60 3.02
N GLU A 98 -6.20 -13.74 2.16
CA GLU A 98 -4.97 -12.93 2.26
C GLU A 98 -5.25 -11.44 2.10
N THR A 99 -6.16 -11.08 1.21
CA THR A 99 -6.60 -9.69 1.02
C THR A 99 -7.26 -9.13 2.27
N GLU A 100 -8.13 -9.92 2.88
CA GLU A 100 -8.83 -9.55 4.12
C GLU A 100 -7.86 -9.41 5.29
N ASP A 101 -6.90 -10.32 5.42
CA ASP A 101 -5.86 -10.26 6.45
C ASP A 101 -4.98 -9.01 6.28
N CYS A 102 -4.49 -8.74 5.08
CA CYS A 102 -3.71 -7.53 4.78
C CYS A 102 -4.49 -6.26 5.08
N LEU A 103 -5.76 -6.21 4.69
CA LEU A 103 -6.63 -5.08 4.96
C LEU A 103 -6.84 -4.86 6.46
N SER A 104 -7.09 -5.95 7.20
CA SER A 104 -7.26 -5.91 8.66
C SER A 104 -6.01 -5.39 9.36
N ASP A 105 -4.83 -5.84 8.96
CA ASP A 105 -3.55 -5.38 9.50
C ASP A 105 -3.35 -3.88 9.25
N MET A 106 -3.68 -3.40 8.06
CA MET A 106 -3.58 -1.97 7.72
C MET A 106 -4.59 -1.11 8.49
N VAL A 107 -5.79 -1.62 8.74
CA VAL A 107 -6.81 -0.94 9.56
C VAL A 107 -6.35 -0.85 11.01
N VAL A 108 -5.84 -1.94 11.56
CA VAL A 108 -5.27 -1.98 12.93
C VAL A 108 -4.08 -1.02 13.08
N ALA A 109 -3.22 -0.97 12.07
CA ALA A 109 -2.08 -0.04 12.04
C ALA A 109 -2.48 1.44 11.85
N GLY A 110 -3.75 1.71 11.51
CA GLY A 110 -4.24 3.06 11.24
C GLY A 110 -3.83 3.64 9.89
N THR A 111 -3.28 2.81 9.00
CA THR A 111 -2.83 3.23 7.66
C THR A 111 -3.99 3.46 6.71
N VAL A 112 -5.05 2.67 6.84
CA VAL A 112 -6.28 2.70 6.05
C VAL A 112 -7.47 2.57 6.98
N SER A 113 -8.55 3.26 6.68
CA SER A 113 -9.83 3.09 7.34
C SER A 113 -10.80 2.41 6.38
N ALA A 114 -11.25 1.23 6.74
CA ALA A 114 -12.15 0.42 5.92
C ALA A 114 -13.03 -0.46 6.79
N LYS A 115 -14.22 -0.77 6.28
CA LYS A 115 -15.10 -1.82 6.82
C LYS A 115 -15.35 -2.88 5.77
N THR A 116 -15.30 -4.13 6.20
CA THR A 116 -15.60 -5.27 5.35
C THR A 116 -16.96 -5.84 5.73
N ASP A 117 -17.89 -5.84 4.80
CA ASP A 117 -19.12 -6.61 4.90
C ASP A 117 -18.90 -8.00 4.32
N ARG A 118 -18.73 -8.97 5.21
CA ARG A 118 -18.47 -10.36 4.82
C ARG A 118 -19.66 -11.04 4.17
N LEU A 119 -20.87 -10.62 4.48
CA LEU A 119 -22.09 -11.20 3.91
C LEU A 119 -22.24 -10.83 2.45
N GLU A 120 -22.00 -9.57 2.13
CA GLU A 120 -22.06 -9.07 0.76
C GLU A 120 -20.73 -9.12 0.03
N GLY A 121 -19.62 -9.36 0.74
CA GLY A 121 -18.28 -9.37 0.18
C GLY A 121 -17.83 -8.00 -0.33
N ILE A 122 -18.21 -6.95 0.36
CA ILE A 122 -17.91 -5.56 0.00
C ILE A 122 -16.97 -4.93 1.03
N VAL A 123 -15.94 -4.24 0.54
CA VAL A 123 -15.05 -3.40 1.32
C VAL A 123 -15.47 -1.95 1.13
N ASP A 124 -15.75 -1.26 2.22
CA ASP A 124 -16.17 0.13 2.25
C ASP A 124 -15.07 1.01 2.80
N PHE A 125 -14.54 1.91 1.97
CA PHE A 125 -13.52 2.89 2.33
C PHE A 125 -14.10 4.27 2.68
N THR A 126 -15.43 4.43 2.68
CA THR A 126 -16.09 5.73 2.89
C THR A 126 -15.71 6.35 4.23
N GLU A 127 -15.44 5.53 5.24
CA GLU A 127 -15.01 6.01 6.56
C GLU A 127 -13.65 6.69 6.55
N GLN A 128 -12.79 6.44 5.56
CA GLN A 128 -11.47 7.06 5.53
C GLN A 128 -11.56 8.57 5.30
N GLU A 129 -12.38 9.02 4.36
CA GLU A 129 -12.60 10.45 4.14
C GLU A 129 -13.35 11.09 5.29
N VAL A 130 -14.41 10.43 5.75
CA VAL A 130 -15.20 10.86 6.89
C VAL A 130 -14.41 10.78 8.20
N GLY A 131 -13.51 9.79 8.35
CA GLY A 131 -12.63 9.63 9.50
C GLY A 131 -11.61 10.75 9.64
N ALA A 132 -10.94 11.15 8.56
CA ALA A 132 -10.03 12.30 8.54
C ALA A 132 -10.76 13.61 8.83
N VAL A 133 -11.94 13.81 8.24
CA VAL A 133 -12.81 14.94 8.49
C VAL A 133 -13.40 14.89 9.90
N ARG A 134 -13.79 13.71 10.40
CA ARG A 134 -14.29 13.54 11.77
C ARG A 134 -13.25 13.82 12.83
N LEU A 135 -12.00 13.42 12.65
CA LEU A 135 -10.92 13.76 13.58
C LEU A 135 -10.75 15.28 13.67
N ASN A 136 -10.78 15.98 12.55
CA ASN A 136 -10.72 17.44 12.52
C ASN A 136 -11.97 18.09 13.11
N ILE A 137 -13.15 17.55 12.82
CA ILE A 137 -14.42 18.04 13.35
C ILE A 137 -14.62 17.66 14.82
N SER A 138 -14.18 16.47 15.27
CA SER A 138 -14.25 16.10 16.69
C SER A 138 -13.38 16.99 17.54
N CYS A 139 -12.16 17.32 17.10
CA CYS A 139 -11.32 18.30 17.78
C CYS A 139 -11.99 19.66 17.88
N LEU A 140 -12.62 20.12 16.79
CA LEU A 140 -13.37 21.37 16.77
C LEU A 140 -14.63 21.34 17.64
N HIS A 141 -15.33 20.21 17.70
CA HIS A 141 -16.51 20.03 18.56
C HIS A 141 -16.17 19.91 20.03
N GLU A 142 -15.03 19.31 20.38
CA GLU A 142 -14.56 19.26 21.75
C GLU A 142 -14.15 20.64 22.25
N GLU A 143 -13.48 21.42 21.43
CA GLU A 143 -13.17 22.83 21.75
C GLU A 143 -14.43 23.67 21.93
N ASN A 144 -15.45 23.47 21.10
CA ASN A 144 -16.70 24.18 21.21
C ASN A 144 -17.59 23.70 22.39
N ARG A 145 -17.41 22.48 22.89
CA ARG A 145 -18.12 21.98 24.08
C ARG A 145 -17.51 22.47 25.38
N GLN A 146 -16.27 22.91 25.38
CA GLN A 146 -15.61 23.50 26.54
C GLN A 146 -15.86 25.00 26.65
N LEU A 147 -16.49 25.60 25.69
CA LEU A 147 -16.98 26.96 25.69
C LEU A 147 -18.47 27.01 26.05
#